data_dba47a1559a1f35e90688c31c04898cd
#
_entry.id   dba47a1559a1f35e90688c31c04898cd
#
_cell.length_a   1.000
_cell.length_b   1.000
_cell.length_c   1.000
_cell.angle_alpha   90.00
_cell.angle_beta   90.00
_cell.angle_gamma   90.00
#
_symmetry.space_group_name_H-M   'P 1'
#
loop_
_entity.id
_entity.type
_entity.pdbx_description
1 polymer ?
#
loop_
_entity_poly.entity_id
_entity_poly.type
_entity_poly.pdbx_seq_one_letter_code
_entity_poly.pdbx_strand_id
1 'polypeptide(L)'
;RDSSTSRGLGDVYKRQGTGDELQGIKRGIMEMADGIVINKADGSNIEKAKLAQAQFRNALHLFPPTPSGWTPQVLTYSGYYELGIAEVWDMIDKYIAFVKKNGYFDYKRQEQAKYWMFETINEQLRDHFYRNPQIERMLEEKQQKVLNNEQSSFMAAKDVLDYYFDKEK
;
A
#
# COMPACT_ATOMS: atom_id res chain seq x y z
N ARG A 1 -2.58 -9.44 13.65
CA ARG A 1 -1.75 -9.55 12.41
C ARG A 1 -2.67 -9.33 11.22
N ASP A 2 -3.05 -8.09 10.97
CA ASP A 2 -3.86 -7.77 9.82
C ASP A 2 -3.13 -6.73 9.00
N SER A 3 -2.36 -7.22 8.03
CA SER A 3 -1.83 -6.39 6.95
C SER A 3 -2.78 -6.50 5.77
N SER A 4 -3.95 -5.89 5.87
CA SER A 4 -4.76 -5.61 4.69
C SER A 4 -4.27 -4.30 4.08
N THR A 5 -3.29 -4.37 3.23
CA THR A 5 -2.96 -3.30 2.30
C THR A 5 -4.01 -3.28 1.22
N SER A 6 -5.12 -2.57 1.46
CA SER A 6 -6.03 -2.21 0.38
C SER A 6 -5.35 -1.16 -0.50
N ARG A 7 -4.65 -1.59 -1.53
CA ARG A 7 -4.19 -0.74 -2.63
C ARG A 7 -5.36 -0.51 -3.58
N GLY A 8 -6.33 0.24 -3.12
CA GLY A 8 -7.46 0.69 -3.93
C GLY A 8 -7.41 2.21 -4.08
N LEU A 9 -7.98 2.72 -5.16
CA LEU A 9 -8.18 4.12 -5.50
C LEU A 9 -8.12 5.08 -4.31
N GLY A 10 -7.06 5.91 -4.25
CA GLY A 10 -6.93 7.04 -3.35
C GLY A 10 -6.86 6.66 -1.87
N ASP A 11 -5.65 6.50 -1.31
CA ASP A 11 -5.50 6.42 0.13
C ASP A 11 -5.82 7.78 0.76
N VAL A 12 -7.02 7.89 1.34
CA VAL A 12 -7.40 9.04 2.18
C VAL A 12 -6.78 8.83 3.56
N TYR A 13 -5.72 9.54 3.87
CA TYR A 13 -5.02 9.43 5.14
C TYR A 13 -5.72 10.20 6.25
N LYS A 14 -6.08 9.49 7.33
CA LYS A 14 -6.67 10.03 8.55
C LYS A 14 -5.62 10.07 9.65
N ARG A 15 -5.11 11.25 10.03
CA ARG A 15 -4.21 11.38 11.17
C ARG A 15 -4.59 12.50 12.14
N GLN A 16 -4.31 12.25 13.42
CA GLN A 16 -4.56 13.13 14.55
C GLN A 16 -3.52 14.26 14.62
N GLY A 17 -3.97 15.49 14.91
CA GLY A 17 -3.09 16.64 15.09
C GLY A 17 -2.25 16.54 16.36
N THR A 18 -0.97 16.27 16.19
CA THR A 18 0.08 16.55 17.18
C THR A 18 1.34 16.94 16.42
N GLY A 19 1.92 18.09 16.79
CA GLY A 19 2.99 18.76 16.05
C GLY A 19 4.33 18.01 15.95
N ASP A 20 4.50 16.89 16.65
CA ASP A 20 5.75 16.11 16.68
C ASP A 20 5.74 14.92 15.68
N GLU A 21 4.61 14.66 15.06
CA GLU A 21 4.42 13.46 14.22
C GLU A 21 4.73 13.65 12.73
N LEU A 22 5.02 14.85 12.26
CA LEU A 22 5.45 15.10 10.88
C LEU A 22 6.74 14.37 10.51
N GLN A 23 7.61 14.12 11.48
CA GLN A 23 8.81 13.31 11.28
C GLN A 23 8.51 11.81 11.11
N GLY A 24 7.36 11.33 11.60
CA GLY A 24 6.94 9.93 11.48
C GLY A 24 6.15 9.60 10.21
N ILE A 25 5.74 10.62 9.44
CA ILE A 25 5.06 10.39 8.17
C ILE A 25 6.12 9.96 7.16
N LYS A 26 6.13 8.68 6.85
CA LYS A 26 7.02 8.15 5.82
C LYS A 26 6.79 8.93 4.53
N ARG A 27 7.81 9.63 4.07
CA ARG A 27 7.81 10.46 2.84
C ARG A 27 7.10 9.76 1.67
N GLY A 28 7.30 8.44 1.52
CA GLY A 28 6.70 7.65 0.47
C GLY A 28 5.16 7.57 0.50
N ILE A 29 4.52 7.73 1.66
CA ILE A 29 3.05 7.73 1.75
C ILE A 29 2.50 9.06 1.24
N MET A 30 3.13 10.17 1.59
CA MET A 30 2.73 11.50 1.11
C MET A 30 2.91 11.63 -0.42
N GLU A 31 3.97 11.04 -0.96
CA GLU A 31 4.25 11.04 -2.39
C GLU A 31 3.19 10.27 -3.20
N MET A 32 2.54 9.27 -2.59
CA MET A 32 1.50 8.47 -3.24
C MET A 32 0.08 8.99 -2.99
N ALA A 33 -0.09 10.02 -2.16
CA ALA A 33 -1.41 10.51 -1.77
C ALA A 33 -2.03 11.39 -2.86
N ASP A 34 -3.25 11.09 -3.27
CA ASP A 34 -4.05 11.94 -4.16
C ASP A 34 -4.79 13.05 -3.38
N GLY A 35 -4.91 12.93 -2.07
CA GLY A 35 -5.45 13.92 -1.16
C GLY A 35 -5.11 13.59 0.29
N ILE A 36 -5.00 14.62 1.12
CA ILE A 36 -4.74 14.51 2.55
C ILE A 36 -5.87 15.16 3.31
N VAL A 37 -6.43 14.44 4.29
CA VAL A 37 -7.54 14.95 5.09
C VAL A 37 -7.17 14.87 6.58
N ILE A 38 -7.21 16.02 7.25
CA ILE A 38 -6.86 16.16 8.65
C ILE A 38 -8.14 16.14 9.48
N ASN A 39 -8.28 15.11 10.31
CA ASN A 39 -9.44 14.93 11.18
C ASN A 39 -9.30 15.69 12.49
N LYS A 40 -10.42 15.84 13.21
CA LYS A 40 -10.55 16.53 14.51
C LYS A 40 -10.26 18.03 14.43
N ALA A 41 -10.67 18.65 13.32
CA ALA A 41 -10.57 20.08 13.12
C ALA A 41 -11.74 20.82 13.78
N ASP A 42 -11.85 20.65 15.11
CA ASP A 42 -12.93 21.22 15.92
C ASP A 42 -12.43 21.69 17.29
N GLY A 43 -13.26 22.45 17.99
CA GLY A 43 -12.98 22.95 19.34
C GLY A 43 -11.61 23.61 19.45
N SER A 44 -10.83 23.18 20.44
CA SER A 44 -9.47 23.69 20.70
C SER A 44 -8.42 23.22 19.66
N ASN A 45 -8.78 22.29 18.76
CA ASN A 45 -7.86 21.75 17.76
C ASN A 45 -7.90 22.49 16.43
N ILE A 46 -8.83 23.41 16.21
CA ILE A 46 -8.98 24.13 14.92
C ILE A 46 -7.68 24.75 14.46
N GLU A 47 -7.00 25.51 15.33
CA GLU A 47 -5.75 26.19 14.96
C GLU A 47 -4.60 25.19 14.68
N LYS A 48 -4.54 24.09 15.44
CA LYS A 48 -3.57 23.01 15.20
C LYS A 48 -3.83 22.32 13.87
N ALA A 49 -5.09 22.06 13.54
CA ALA A 49 -5.48 21.45 12.26
C ALA A 49 -5.14 22.35 11.07
N LYS A 50 -5.37 23.67 11.18
CA LYS A 50 -4.98 24.65 10.16
C LYS A 50 -3.47 24.72 9.98
N LEU A 51 -2.70 24.71 11.08
CA LEU A 51 -1.24 24.68 11.02
C LEU A 51 -0.75 23.42 10.31
N ALA A 52 -1.27 22.25 10.70
CA ALA A 52 -0.94 20.99 10.05
C ALA A 52 -1.32 21.01 8.56
N GLN A 53 -2.49 21.55 8.20
CA GLN A 53 -2.89 21.74 6.80
C GLN A 53 -1.88 22.53 5.99
N ALA A 54 -1.41 23.65 6.54
CA ALA A 54 -0.40 24.49 5.88
C ALA A 54 0.93 23.74 5.73
N GLN A 55 1.37 23.00 6.76
CA GLN A 55 2.59 22.21 6.73
C GLN A 55 2.52 21.10 5.66
N PHE A 56 1.42 20.34 5.61
CA PHE A 56 1.22 19.30 4.60
C PHE A 56 1.15 19.87 3.18
N ARG A 57 0.48 21.02 3.02
CA ARG A 57 0.41 21.69 1.72
C ARG A 57 1.80 22.12 1.23
N ASN A 58 2.60 22.72 2.12
CA ASN A 58 3.97 23.09 1.80
C ASN A 58 4.85 21.88 1.48
N ALA A 59 4.69 20.76 2.22
CA ALA A 59 5.41 19.55 1.98
C ALA A 59 5.06 18.92 0.61
N LEU A 60 3.78 18.96 0.21
CA LEU A 60 3.34 18.44 -1.10
C LEU A 60 3.97 19.22 -2.27
N HIS A 61 4.24 20.51 -2.11
CA HIS A 61 4.91 21.31 -3.15
C HIS A 61 6.37 20.90 -3.39
N LEU A 62 6.97 20.13 -2.49
CA LEU A 62 8.35 19.65 -2.64
C LEU A 62 8.43 18.34 -3.44
N PHE A 63 7.29 17.69 -3.71
CA PHE A 63 7.26 16.46 -4.50
C PHE A 63 7.11 16.77 -6.00
N PRO A 64 7.59 15.89 -6.87
CA PRO A 64 7.36 16.00 -8.29
C PRO A 64 5.85 15.91 -8.60
N PRO A 65 5.43 16.38 -9.77
CA PRO A 65 4.05 16.22 -10.21
C PRO A 65 3.60 14.76 -10.16
N THR A 66 2.37 14.51 -9.72
CA THR A 66 1.83 13.15 -9.68
C THR A 66 1.71 12.55 -11.08
N PRO A 67 1.87 11.23 -11.23
CA PRO A 67 1.70 10.57 -12.53
C PRO A 67 0.31 10.76 -13.15
N SER A 68 -0.70 11.02 -12.34
CA SER A 68 -2.06 11.34 -12.79
C SER A 68 -2.20 12.74 -13.38
N GLY A 69 -1.25 13.65 -13.10
CA GLY A 69 -1.38 15.08 -13.36
C GLY A 69 -2.31 15.82 -12.38
N TRP A 70 -2.86 15.13 -11.40
CA TRP A 70 -3.66 15.73 -10.35
C TRP A 70 -2.77 16.41 -9.30
N THR A 71 -3.17 17.58 -8.84
CA THR A 71 -2.50 18.24 -7.72
C THR A 71 -3.19 17.83 -6.41
N PRO A 72 -2.51 17.08 -5.52
CA PRO A 72 -3.11 16.64 -4.26
C PRO A 72 -3.56 17.81 -3.39
N GLN A 73 -4.74 17.69 -2.81
CA GLN A 73 -5.32 18.71 -1.94
C GLN A 73 -5.19 18.33 -0.48
N VAL A 74 -5.10 19.32 0.40
CA VAL A 74 -5.10 19.11 1.84
C VAL A 74 -6.31 19.80 2.44
N LEU A 75 -7.21 19.03 3.03
CA LEU A 75 -8.43 19.48 3.67
C LEU A 75 -8.43 19.18 5.15
N THR A 76 -9.26 19.89 5.90
CA THR A 76 -9.55 19.62 7.31
C THR A 76 -11.01 19.23 7.46
N TYR A 77 -11.33 18.33 8.39
CA TYR A 77 -12.70 17.97 8.70
C TYR A 77 -12.85 17.58 10.17
N SER A 78 -14.09 17.56 10.67
CA SER A 78 -14.45 16.99 11.97
C SER A 78 -15.48 15.89 11.77
N GLY A 79 -15.08 14.65 12.06
CA GLY A 79 -16.02 13.53 12.02
C GLY A 79 -17.02 13.54 13.17
N TYR A 80 -16.72 14.26 14.27
CA TYR A 80 -17.60 14.36 15.42
C TYR A 80 -18.73 15.37 15.18
N TYR A 81 -18.42 16.53 14.61
CA TYR A 81 -19.38 17.59 14.30
C TYR A 81 -19.85 17.57 12.84
N GLU A 82 -19.45 16.57 12.06
CA GLU A 82 -19.80 16.41 10.64
C GLU A 82 -19.44 17.63 9.77
N LEU A 83 -18.43 18.40 10.17
CA LEU A 83 -17.96 19.58 9.46
C LEU A 83 -16.90 19.20 8.41
N GLY A 84 -16.99 19.77 7.22
CA GLY A 84 -16.01 19.56 6.14
C GLY A 84 -16.13 18.23 5.39
N ILE A 85 -17.13 17.42 5.69
CA ILE A 85 -17.33 16.10 5.02
C ILE A 85 -17.72 16.29 3.55
N ALA A 86 -18.60 17.25 3.29
CA ALA A 86 -19.05 17.54 1.92
C ALA A 86 -17.89 17.99 1.03
N GLU A 87 -16.99 18.82 1.56
CA GLU A 87 -15.79 19.30 0.86
C GLU A 87 -14.82 18.17 0.55
N VAL A 88 -14.70 17.18 1.44
CA VAL A 88 -13.89 15.97 1.22
C VAL A 88 -14.48 15.14 0.07
N TRP A 89 -15.79 14.93 0.07
CA TRP A 89 -16.47 14.21 -1.02
C TRP A 89 -16.36 14.94 -2.36
N ASP A 90 -16.54 16.26 -2.37
CA ASP A 90 -16.37 17.08 -3.56
C ASP A 90 -14.93 16.98 -4.13
N MET A 91 -13.92 16.94 -3.25
CA MET A 91 -12.53 16.69 -3.68
C MET A 91 -12.37 15.32 -4.32
N ILE A 92 -12.93 14.27 -3.72
CA ILE A 92 -12.88 12.90 -4.25
C ILE A 92 -13.56 12.82 -5.61
N ASP A 93 -14.75 13.39 -5.74
CA ASP A 93 -15.51 13.39 -6.99
C ASP A 93 -14.76 14.15 -8.12
N LYS A 94 -14.16 15.29 -7.79
CA LYS A 94 -13.31 16.05 -8.70
C LYS A 94 -12.08 15.26 -9.15
N TYR A 95 -11.42 14.58 -8.22
CA TYR A 95 -10.29 13.71 -8.54
C TYR A 95 -10.73 12.59 -9.50
N ILE A 96 -11.79 11.87 -9.17
CA ILE A 96 -12.29 10.75 -10.00
C ILE A 96 -12.69 11.24 -11.39
N ALA A 97 -13.39 12.36 -11.48
CA ALA A 97 -13.75 12.95 -12.78
C ALA A 97 -12.51 13.33 -13.58
N PHE A 98 -11.50 13.92 -12.95
CA PHE A 98 -10.25 14.30 -13.58
C PHE A 98 -9.48 13.09 -14.13
N VAL A 99 -9.27 12.04 -13.32
CA VAL A 99 -8.50 10.85 -13.74
C VAL A 99 -9.25 9.97 -14.74
N LYS A 100 -10.59 10.00 -14.74
CA LYS A 100 -11.40 9.38 -15.81
C LYS A 100 -11.26 10.13 -17.12
N LYS A 101 -11.29 11.46 -17.07
CA LYS A 101 -11.19 12.30 -18.27
C LYS A 101 -9.85 12.16 -18.99
N ASN A 102 -8.75 12.01 -18.25
CA ASN A 102 -7.40 11.88 -18.84
C ASN A 102 -6.96 10.42 -19.08
N GLY A 103 -7.83 9.44 -18.82
CA GLY A 103 -7.56 8.01 -19.03
C GLY A 103 -6.67 7.36 -17.95
N TYR A 104 -6.20 8.12 -16.96
CA TYR A 104 -5.34 7.58 -15.89
C TYR A 104 -6.06 6.54 -15.02
N PHE A 105 -7.37 6.71 -14.83
CA PHE A 105 -8.19 5.75 -14.09
C PHE A 105 -8.14 4.36 -14.74
N ASP A 106 -8.38 4.27 -16.03
CA ASP A 106 -8.39 3.00 -16.75
C ASP A 106 -6.99 2.40 -16.82
N TYR A 107 -5.98 3.21 -17.07
CA TYR A 107 -4.59 2.79 -17.00
C TYR A 107 -4.24 2.16 -15.65
N LYS A 108 -4.58 2.81 -14.55
CA LYS A 108 -4.33 2.27 -13.20
C LYS A 108 -5.10 0.98 -12.95
N ARG A 109 -6.34 0.86 -13.44
CA ARG A 109 -7.13 -0.38 -13.32
C ARG A 109 -6.50 -1.54 -14.07
N GLN A 110 -5.95 -1.29 -15.26
CA GLN A 110 -5.24 -2.31 -16.03
C GLN A 110 -3.95 -2.76 -15.31
N GLU A 111 -3.16 -1.82 -14.80
CA GLU A 111 -1.97 -2.15 -14.02
C GLU A 111 -2.30 -2.92 -12.74
N GLN A 112 -3.37 -2.55 -12.04
CA GLN A 112 -3.85 -3.31 -10.88
C GLN A 112 -4.30 -4.72 -11.26
N ALA A 113 -5.07 -4.87 -12.33
CA ALA A 113 -5.53 -6.18 -12.79
C ALA A 113 -4.34 -7.09 -13.15
N LYS A 114 -3.35 -6.55 -13.85
CA LYS A 114 -2.10 -7.24 -14.17
C LYS A 114 -1.35 -7.66 -12.90
N TYR A 115 -1.19 -6.74 -11.94
CA TYR A 115 -0.54 -7.04 -10.66
C TYR A 115 -1.25 -8.18 -9.92
N TRP A 116 -2.57 -8.11 -9.76
CA TRP A 116 -3.34 -9.14 -9.07
C TRP A 116 -3.28 -10.50 -9.77
N MET A 117 -3.24 -10.51 -11.10
CA MET A 117 -3.05 -11.74 -11.84
C MET A 117 -1.73 -12.44 -11.44
N PHE A 118 -0.62 -11.70 -11.44
CA PHE A 118 0.68 -12.27 -11.07
C PHE A 118 0.76 -12.64 -9.59
N GLU A 119 0.22 -11.82 -8.70
CA GLU A 119 0.18 -12.13 -7.26
C GLU A 119 -0.63 -13.41 -6.99
N THR A 120 -1.79 -13.55 -7.63
CA THR A 120 -2.63 -14.76 -7.50
C THR A 120 -1.89 -16.01 -7.98
N ILE A 121 -1.19 -15.91 -9.11
CA ILE A 121 -0.39 -17.03 -9.64
C ILE A 121 0.73 -17.39 -8.65
N ASN A 122 1.49 -16.40 -8.19
CA ASN A 122 2.60 -16.63 -7.28
C ASN A 122 2.13 -17.21 -5.94
N GLU A 123 1.00 -16.70 -5.40
CA GLU A 123 0.41 -17.20 -4.17
C GLU A 123 -0.04 -18.66 -4.31
N GLN A 124 -0.74 -18.98 -5.40
CA GLN A 124 -1.22 -20.35 -5.64
C GLN A 124 -0.05 -21.32 -5.85
N LEU A 125 0.96 -20.95 -6.62
CA LEU A 125 2.15 -21.78 -6.82
C LEU A 125 2.89 -22.00 -5.50
N ARG A 126 3.08 -20.95 -4.71
CA ARG A 126 3.70 -21.04 -3.39
C ARG A 126 2.89 -21.93 -2.45
N ASP A 127 1.60 -21.73 -2.38
CA ASP A 127 0.71 -22.52 -1.53
C ASP A 127 0.70 -24.00 -1.94
N HIS A 128 0.61 -24.28 -3.22
CA HIS A 128 0.66 -25.65 -3.74
C HIS A 128 1.98 -26.34 -3.40
N PHE A 129 3.09 -25.62 -3.54
CA PHE A 129 4.41 -26.13 -3.20
C PHE A 129 4.56 -26.41 -1.70
N TYR A 130 4.33 -25.41 -0.84
CA TYR A 130 4.60 -25.54 0.59
C TYR A 130 3.56 -26.34 1.37
N ARG A 131 2.33 -26.49 0.86
CA ARG A 131 1.29 -27.34 1.47
C ARG A 131 1.40 -28.82 1.04
N ASN A 132 2.32 -29.16 0.17
CA ASN A 132 2.56 -30.55 -0.20
C ASN A 132 3.27 -31.28 0.94
N PRO A 133 2.66 -32.33 1.57
CA PRO A 133 3.24 -32.97 2.76
C PRO A 133 4.61 -33.63 2.52
N GLN A 134 4.91 -33.97 1.27
CA GLN A 134 6.21 -34.55 0.91
C GLN A 134 7.29 -33.49 0.78
N ILE A 135 6.92 -32.33 0.22
CA ILE A 135 7.80 -31.16 0.17
C ILE A 135 8.11 -30.65 1.59
N GLU A 136 7.09 -30.59 2.45
CA GLU A 136 7.28 -30.18 3.85
C GLU A 136 8.33 -31.06 4.55
N ARG A 137 8.21 -32.39 4.45
CA ARG A 137 9.19 -33.33 5.03
C ARG A 137 10.59 -33.17 4.43
N MET A 138 10.67 -33.02 3.08
CA MET A 138 11.95 -32.81 2.42
C MET A 138 12.61 -31.49 2.85
N LEU A 139 11.83 -30.44 3.02
CA LEU A 139 12.35 -29.16 3.48
C LEU A 139 12.94 -29.28 4.90
N GLU A 140 12.27 -29.98 5.82
CA GLU A 140 12.80 -30.22 7.16
C GLU A 140 14.13 -30.99 7.12
N GLU A 141 14.18 -32.09 6.34
CA GLU A 141 15.42 -32.89 6.20
C GLU A 141 16.56 -32.07 5.58
N LYS A 142 16.29 -31.36 4.47
CA LYS A 142 17.29 -30.58 3.77
C LYS A 142 17.77 -29.37 4.60
N GLN A 143 16.88 -28.77 5.36
CA GLN A 143 17.23 -27.69 6.28
C GLN A 143 18.25 -28.17 7.34
N GLN A 144 18.06 -29.35 7.90
CA GLN A 144 19.03 -29.91 8.86
C GLN A 144 20.41 -30.16 8.21
N LYS A 145 20.45 -30.72 7.00
CA LYS A 145 21.70 -30.92 6.25
C LYS A 145 22.43 -29.61 5.95
N VAL A 146 21.68 -28.55 5.61
CA VAL A 146 22.29 -27.22 5.39
C VAL A 146 22.82 -26.64 6.69
N LEU A 147 22.09 -26.72 7.79
CA LEU A 147 22.52 -26.23 9.11
C LEU A 147 23.77 -26.96 9.63
N ASN A 148 23.91 -28.27 9.33
CA ASN A 148 25.08 -29.08 9.67
C ASN A 148 26.26 -28.93 8.70
N ASN A 149 26.15 -28.06 7.68
CA ASN A 149 27.13 -27.92 6.58
C ASN A 149 27.38 -29.20 5.77
N GLU A 150 26.44 -30.14 5.77
CA GLU A 150 26.49 -31.40 4.98
C GLU A 150 26.11 -31.18 3.51
N GLN A 151 25.34 -30.14 3.24
CA GLN A 151 24.87 -29.81 1.90
C GLN A 151 24.78 -28.28 1.74
N SER A 152 25.09 -27.75 0.55
CA SER A 152 24.91 -26.34 0.27
C SER A 152 23.42 -25.99 0.11
N SER A 153 23.04 -24.76 0.47
CA SER A 153 21.67 -24.26 0.32
C SER A 153 21.14 -24.34 -1.11
N PHE A 154 22.01 -24.12 -2.10
CA PHE A 154 21.65 -24.20 -3.52
C PHE A 154 21.33 -25.63 -3.95
N MET A 155 22.12 -26.61 -3.51
CA MET A 155 21.89 -28.02 -3.81
C MET A 155 20.63 -28.52 -3.10
N ALA A 156 20.42 -28.14 -1.85
CA ALA A 156 19.24 -28.50 -1.09
C ALA A 156 17.94 -27.96 -1.76
N ALA A 157 17.95 -26.70 -2.17
CA ALA A 157 16.83 -26.10 -2.88
C ALA A 157 16.57 -26.78 -4.23
N LYS A 158 17.64 -27.08 -4.99
CA LYS A 158 17.55 -27.79 -6.26
C LYS A 158 16.90 -29.16 -6.09
N ASP A 159 17.35 -29.97 -5.15
CA ASP A 159 16.81 -31.30 -4.91
C ASP A 159 15.29 -31.29 -4.63
N VAL A 160 14.83 -30.31 -3.84
CA VAL A 160 13.41 -30.17 -3.52
C VAL A 160 12.60 -29.74 -4.75
N LEU A 161 13.14 -28.81 -5.54
CA LEU A 161 12.48 -28.33 -6.76
C LEU A 161 12.44 -29.41 -7.84
N ASP A 162 13.53 -30.13 -8.06
CA ASP A 162 13.58 -31.24 -9.02
C ASP A 162 12.54 -32.31 -8.66
N TYR A 163 12.43 -32.68 -7.38
CA TYR A 163 11.40 -33.61 -6.92
C TYR A 163 9.98 -33.11 -7.18
N TYR A 164 9.73 -31.83 -6.92
CA TYR A 164 8.42 -31.23 -7.16
C TYR A 164 8.05 -31.26 -8.65
N PHE A 165 8.94 -30.82 -9.52
CA PHE A 165 8.68 -30.77 -10.96
C PHE A 165 8.62 -32.15 -11.65
N ASP A 166 9.30 -33.16 -11.11
CA ASP A 166 9.22 -34.53 -11.67
C ASP A 166 7.91 -35.24 -11.32
N LYS A 167 7.23 -34.81 -10.25
CA LYS A 167 5.90 -35.36 -9.91
C LYS A 167 4.74 -34.69 -10.63
N GLU A 168 4.94 -33.52 -11.17
CA GLU A 168 3.94 -32.78 -11.94
C GLU A 168 3.90 -33.20 -13.44
N LYS A 169 4.80 -34.07 -13.85
CA LYS A 169 4.77 -34.73 -15.17
C LYS A 169 3.92 -36.01 -15.14
#